data_b90e8fb1c6fbd45f21bc0c0c3c363c06
#
_entry.id   b90e8fb1c6fbd45f21bc0c0c3c363c06
#
_cell.length_a   1.000
_cell.length_b   1.000
_cell.length_c   1.000
_cell.angle_alpha   90.00
_cell.angle_beta   90.00
_cell.angle_gamma   90.00
#
_symmetry.space_group_name_H-M   'P 1'
#
loop_
_entity.id
_entity.type
_entity.pdbx_description
1 polymer ?
#
loop_
_entity_poly.entity_id
_entity_poly.type
_entity_poly.pdbx_seq_one_letter_code
_entity_poly.pdbx_strand_id
1 'polypeptide(L)'
;MSHQTVIVLDFGGQYNQLIARRVRECGVYCEVRPYTLPLEEIRRLAPIGMIFTGGPNSVYDPAAPHVDPAIFELGIPILGICYGCQLMAHSLGGRVTAAQDDSAREYGKTETWFDTSCRLFQSIPERSVTWMSHGDYMEKVPEGFALVAHSDACPNVAICDEARGFYGVQYHPEVNHTQNGTAMIRNFLYEVCGAKGDWTMGDYKETAIRQIRGKVGDGKVLLALSGGVDSSVAAALVAEAVGSQLTCVFVDHGLMRLNEGDEVEAAFEKWDINFVRANAEELFLSKLAGVTEPERKRKIIGEEFIRVFEAEAKKIGQVDYLVQGTIYPDVIESGTGDAAVIKSHHNVGGLPDYVDFKEIIEPLRMLFKDEVRQLGRELGLPEYLVMRQPFPGPGLAIRVIGEITKEKLDTLRQADFIFRDEVAKAHLEATMNQYFAVLTNMRSVGVMGDGRTYDYTLALRSVTTTDFMTADWTRIPYEVLDRVSVRIVNEVPHINRIVYDITSKPPATIEWE
;
A
#
# COMPACT_ATOMS: atom_id res chain seq x y z
N MET A 1 -20.65 4.32 15.36
CA MET A 1 -21.73 4.21 14.36
C MET A 1 -21.33 3.05 13.46
N SER A 2 -22.25 2.18 13.07
CA SER A 2 -21.96 1.14 12.08
C SER A 2 -21.98 1.78 10.70
N HIS A 3 -20.86 1.81 10.01
CA HIS A 3 -20.81 2.21 8.60
C HIS A 3 -21.56 1.20 7.74
N GLN A 4 -22.11 1.67 6.62
CA GLN A 4 -22.59 0.76 5.60
C GLN A 4 -21.41 -0.04 5.04
N THR A 5 -21.56 -1.36 4.98
CA THR A 5 -20.46 -2.27 4.63
C THR A 5 -20.73 -2.97 3.30
N VAL A 6 -19.71 -3.07 2.45
CA VAL A 6 -19.67 -3.95 1.28
C VAL A 6 -18.70 -5.10 1.57
N ILE A 7 -19.07 -6.32 1.24
CA ILE A 7 -18.20 -7.50 1.36
C ILE A 7 -17.56 -7.77 0.00
N VAL A 8 -16.24 -7.86 -0.04
CA VAL A 8 -15.47 -8.29 -1.21
C VAL A 8 -15.07 -9.74 -0.96
N LEU A 9 -15.68 -10.69 -1.67
CA LEU A 9 -15.36 -12.11 -1.56
C LEU A 9 -14.18 -12.44 -2.46
N ASP A 10 -13.12 -12.96 -1.85
CA ASP A 10 -11.86 -13.28 -2.51
C ASP A 10 -11.87 -14.72 -3.05
N PHE A 11 -11.75 -14.84 -4.37
CA PHE A 11 -11.63 -16.10 -5.11
C PHE A 11 -10.20 -16.43 -5.55
N GLY A 12 -9.19 -15.80 -4.93
CA GLY A 12 -7.78 -16.03 -5.22
C GLY A 12 -7.23 -15.18 -6.36
N GLY A 13 -7.93 -14.13 -6.77
CA GLY A 13 -7.49 -13.20 -7.80
C GLY A 13 -6.37 -12.27 -7.31
N GLN A 14 -5.57 -11.76 -8.23
CA GLN A 14 -4.47 -10.84 -7.91
C GLN A 14 -4.93 -9.43 -7.53
N TYR A 15 -6.16 -9.03 -7.88
CA TYR A 15 -6.65 -7.65 -7.77
C TYR A 15 -7.70 -7.44 -6.67
N ASN A 16 -7.90 -8.41 -5.76
CA ASN A 16 -8.88 -8.32 -4.66
C ASN A 16 -8.66 -7.10 -3.76
N GLN A 17 -7.41 -6.80 -3.40
CA GLN A 17 -7.07 -5.60 -2.62
C GLN A 17 -7.35 -4.31 -3.40
N LEU A 18 -7.12 -4.33 -4.72
CA LEU A 18 -7.38 -3.17 -5.56
C LEU A 18 -8.88 -2.88 -5.69
N ILE A 19 -9.72 -3.93 -5.78
CA ILE A 19 -11.18 -3.79 -5.72
C ILE A 19 -11.60 -3.12 -4.41
N ALA A 20 -11.13 -3.63 -3.28
CA ALA A 20 -11.43 -3.05 -1.97
C ALA A 20 -10.99 -1.58 -1.87
N ARG A 21 -9.81 -1.25 -2.39
CA ARG A 21 -9.31 0.12 -2.44
C ARG A 21 -10.23 1.03 -3.27
N ARG A 22 -10.70 0.57 -4.45
CA ARG A 22 -11.65 1.35 -5.27
C ARG A 22 -12.98 1.61 -4.55
N VAL A 23 -13.49 0.62 -3.81
CA VAL A 23 -14.70 0.80 -2.99
C VAL A 23 -14.48 1.88 -1.93
N ARG A 24 -13.33 1.85 -1.23
CA ARG A 24 -12.94 2.84 -0.21
C ARG A 24 -12.74 4.23 -0.79
N GLU A 25 -12.12 4.34 -1.97
CA GLU A 25 -11.97 5.61 -2.71
C GLU A 25 -13.33 6.24 -3.06
N CYS A 26 -14.39 5.42 -3.18
CA CYS A 26 -15.76 5.90 -3.34
C CYS A 26 -16.44 6.30 -2.01
N GLY A 27 -15.74 6.31 -0.89
CA GLY A 27 -16.28 6.70 0.42
C GLY A 27 -17.18 5.63 1.05
N VAL A 28 -17.00 4.36 0.70
CA VAL A 28 -17.78 3.23 1.24
C VAL A 28 -16.85 2.24 1.95
N TYR A 29 -17.21 1.85 3.17
CA TYR A 29 -16.46 0.85 3.91
C TYR A 29 -16.60 -0.54 3.26
N CYS A 30 -15.51 -1.30 3.17
CA CYS A 30 -15.57 -2.68 2.72
C CYS A 30 -14.57 -3.57 3.48
N GLU A 31 -14.85 -4.85 3.49
CA GLU A 31 -13.98 -5.89 4.04
C GLU A 31 -13.73 -6.96 2.97
N VAL A 32 -12.45 -7.35 2.83
CA VAL A 32 -12.09 -8.53 2.02
C VAL A 32 -12.27 -9.76 2.90
N ARG A 33 -13.04 -10.72 2.42
CA ARG A 33 -13.34 -11.97 3.11
C ARG A 33 -13.14 -13.16 2.16
N PRO A 34 -12.76 -14.34 2.66
CA PRO A 34 -12.65 -15.52 1.81
C PRO A 34 -14.01 -15.91 1.23
N TYR A 35 -14.00 -16.50 0.04
CA TYR A 35 -15.23 -17.00 -0.62
C TYR A 35 -16.00 -18.05 0.21
N THR A 36 -15.30 -18.68 1.17
CA THR A 36 -15.86 -19.65 2.10
C THR A 36 -16.59 -19.03 3.30
N LEU A 37 -16.77 -17.70 3.32
CA LEU A 37 -17.47 -17.01 4.42
C LEU A 37 -18.88 -17.60 4.62
N PRO A 38 -19.23 -18.08 5.84
CA PRO A 38 -20.53 -18.66 6.10
C PRO A 38 -21.68 -17.67 5.86
N LEU A 39 -22.81 -18.16 5.33
CA LEU A 39 -24.01 -17.33 5.08
C LEU A 39 -24.53 -16.63 6.34
N GLU A 40 -24.46 -17.29 7.50
CA GLU A 40 -24.85 -16.71 8.78
C GLU A 40 -24.00 -15.47 9.13
N GLU A 41 -22.71 -15.53 8.81
CA GLU A 41 -21.82 -14.39 9.05
C GLU A 41 -22.12 -13.24 8.07
N ILE A 42 -22.45 -13.55 6.80
CA ILE A 42 -22.91 -12.54 5.84
C ILE A 42 -24.20 -11.86 6.35
N ARG A 43 -25.17 -12.65 6.84
CA ARG A 43 -26.41 -12.10 7.44
C ARG A 43 -26.12 -11.23 8.65
N ARG A 44 -25.19 -11.66 9.52
CA ARG A 44 -24.78 -10.89 10.71
C ARG A 44 -24.14 -9.56 10.35
N LEU A 45 -23.28 -9.54 9.33
CA LEU A 45 -22.63 -8.34 8.84
C LEU A 45 -23.61 -7.39 8.12
N ALA A 46 -24.73 -7.90 7.62
CA ALA A 46 -25.77 -7.16 6.91
C ALA A 46 -25.23 -6.18 5.87
N PRO A 47 -24.39 -6.64 4.88
CA PRO A 47 -23.78 -5.75 3.92
C PRO A 47 -24.82 -5.15 2.97
N ILE A 48 -24.56 -3.94 2.48
CA ILE A 48 -25.41 -3.28 1.48
C ILE A 48 -25.17 -3.82 0.07
N GLY A 49 -24.07 -4.54 -0.16
CA GLY A 49 -23.70 -5.17 -1.43
C GLY A 49 -22.54 -6.12 -1.27
N MET A 50 -22.37 -7.00 -2.23
CA MET A 50 -21.23 -7.92 -2.32
C MET A 50 -20.50 -7.77 -3.67
N ILE A 51 -19.19 -7.94 -3.66
CA ILE A 51 -18.38 -7.99 -4.88
C ILE A 51 -17.65 -9.33 -4.91
N PHE A 52 -17.85 -10.10 -5.98
CA PHE A 52 -17.15 -11.34 -6.23
C PHE A 52 -15.93 -11.03 -7.11
N THR A 53 -14.74 -11.31 -6.61
CA THR A 53 -13.49 -10.95 -7.31
C THR A 53 -13.21 -11.87 -8.50
N GLY A 54 -12.18 -11.52 -9.27
CA GLY A 54 -11.55 -12.45 -10.20
C GLY A 54 -10.88 -13.63 -9.49
N GLY A 55 -10.49 -14.63 -10.26
CA GLY A 55 -9.79 -15.82 -9.79
C GLY A 55 -9.07 -16.55 -10.92
N PRO A 56 -8.09 -17.42 -10.61
CA PRO A 56 -7.30 -18.10 -11.62
C PRO A 56 -7.95 -19.37 -12.19
N ASN A 57 -9.09 -19.78 -11.65
CA ASN A 57 -9.73 -21.06 -11.94
C ASN A 57 -10.81 -20.93 -13.01
N SER A 58 -11.18 -22.07 -13.61
CA SER A 58 -12.37 -22.20 -14.47
C SER A 58 -13.58 -22.68 -13.66
N VAL A 59 -14.72 -22.01 -13.79
CA VAL A 59 -15.92 -22.27 -12.98
C VAL A 59 -16.53 -23.68 -13.15
N TYR A 60 -16.20 -24.38 -14.23
CA TYR A 60 -16.61 -25.76 -14.50
C TYR A 60 -15.64 -26.80 -13.93
N ASP A 61 -14.52 -26.38 -13.35
CA ASP A 61 -13.63 -27.28 -12.62
C ASP A 61 -14.24 -27.58 -11.22
N PRO A 62 -14.48 -28.85 -10.87
CA PRO A 62 -15.02 -29.21 -9.56
C PRO A 62 -14.16 -28.78 -8.37
N ALA A 63 -12.84 -28.54 -8.60
CA ALA A 63 -11.91 -28.07 -7.59
C ALA A 63 -11.87 -26.52 -7.48
N ALA A 64 -12.57 -25.81 -8.38
CA ALA A 64 -12.59 -24.35 -8.36
C ALA A 64 -13.35 -23.80 -7.14
N PRO A 65 -13.06 -22.59 -6.69
CA PRO A 65 -13.79 -21.92 -5.62
C PRO A 65 -15.26 -21.70 -5.99
N HIS A 66 -16.18 -22.34 -5.28
CA HIS A 66 -17.62 -22.14 -5.42
C HIS A 66 -18.21 -21.56 -4.15
N VAL A 67 -19.34 -20.85 -4.27
CA VAL A 67 -20.13 -20.36 -3.13
C VAL A 67 -21.35 -21.26 -2.91
N ASP A 68 -21.90 -21.21 -1.70
CA ASP A 68 -23.22 -21.79 -1.44
C ASP A 68 -24.27 -21.07 -2.31
N PRO A 69 -25.06 -21.77 -3.17
CA PRO A 69 -26.06 -21.14 -4.02
C PRO A 69 -27.08 -20.28 -3.29
N ALA A 70 -27.33 -20.54 -2.02
CA ALA A 70 -28.24 -19.74 -1.17
C ALA A 70 -27.73 -18.28 -0.97
N ILE A 71 -26.49 -17.97 -1.33
CA ILE A 71 -25.98 -16.59 -1.32
C ILE A 71 -26.78 -15.68 -2.28
N PHE A 72 -27.27 -16.23 -3.40
CA PHE A 72 -28.06 -15.49 -4.38
C PHE A 72 -29.52 -15.26 -3.92
N GLU A 73 -29.93 -15.90 -2.81
CA GLU A 73 -31.26 -15.74 -2.21
C GLU A 73 -31.27 -14.74 -1.04
N LEU A 74 -30.10 -14.17 -0.67
CA LEU A 74 -29.99 -13.25 0.45
C LEU A 74 -30.63 -11.89 0.20
N GLY A 75 -30.99 -11.56 -1.05
CA GLY A 75 -31.55 -10.25 -1.41
C GLY A 75 -30.53 -9.11 -1.35
N ILE A 76 -29.24 -9.44 -1.41
CA ILE A 76 -28.13 -8.49 -1.38
C ILE A 76 -27.63 -8.29 -2.82
N PRO A 77 -27.47 -7.04 -3.31
CA PRO A 77 -26.88 -6.76 -4.61
C PRO A 77 -25.49 -7.38 -4.78
N ILE A 78 -25.19 -7.91 -5.97
CA ILE A 78 -23.92 -8.57 -6.27
C ILE A 78 -23.31 -7.99 -7.55
N LEU A 79 -22.01 -7.63 -7.49
CA LEU A 79 -21.17 -7.35 -8.66
C LEU A 79 -20.14 -8.47 -8.82
N GLY A 80 -20.25 -9.27 -9.89
CA GLY A 80 -19.24 -10.26 -10.26
C GLY A 80 -18.21 -9.66 -11.22
N ILE A 81 -16.93 -9.85 -10.95
CA ILE A 81 -15.81 -9.38 -11.77
C ILE A 81 -15.04 -10.58 -12.29
N CYS A 82 -14.86 -10.69 -13.60
CA CYS A 82 -14.10 -11.76 -14.27
C CYS A 82 -14.58 -13.15 -13.82
N TYR A 83 -13.80 -13.89 -13.02
CA TYR A 83 -14.23 -15.18 -12.45
C TYR A 83 -15.55 -15.05 -11.66
N GLY A 84 -15.72 -14.00 -10.86
CA GLY A 84 -16.95 -13.76 -10.11
C GLY A 84 -18.19 -13.57 -10.99
N CYS A 85 -18.03 -12.94 -12.17
CA CYS A 85 -19.08 -12.85 -13.18
C CYS A 85 -19.43 -14.23 -13.76
N GLN A 86 -18.41 -15.01 -14.11
CA GLN A 86 -18.56 -16.36 -14.66
C GLN A 86 -19.21 -17.30 -13.63
N LEU A 87 -18.79 -17.23 -12.36
CA LEU A 87 -19.36 -18.02 -11.26
C LEU A 87 -20.84 -17.71 -11.05
N MET A 88 -21.21 -16.43 -11.04
CA MET A 88 -22.60 -16.01 -10.94
C MET A 88 -23.42 -16.53 -12.12
N ALA A 89 -22.94 -16.37 -13.33
CA ALA A 89 -23.61 -16.86 -14.53
C ALA A 89 -23.76 -18.39 -14.50
N HIS A 90 -22.72 -19.13 -14.17
CA HIS A 90 -22.74 -20.61 -14.05
C HIS A 90 -23.73 -21.08 -12.99
N SER A 91 -23.70 -20.48 -11.78
CA SER A 91 -24.57 -20.86 -10.66
C SER A 91 -26.05 -20.58 -10.94
N LEU A 92 -26.37 -19.62 -11.77
CA LEU A 92 -27.74 -19.21 -12.11
C LEU A 92 -28.27 -19.82 -13.44
N GLY A 93 -27.59 -20.82 -13.99
CA GLY A 93 -28.06 -21.61 -15.15
C GLY A 93 -27.59 -21.08 -16.50
N GLY A 94 -26.65 -20.17 -16.54
CA GLY A 94 -25.87 -19.81 -17.72
C GLY A 94 -24.85 -20.88 -18.08
N ARG A 95 -24.06 -20.64 -19.13
CA ARG A 95 -22.96 -21.52 -19.54
C ARG A 95 -21.70 -20.73 -19.75
N VAL A 96 -20.62 -21.17 -19.12
CA VAL A 96 -19.26 -20.68 -19.32
C VAL A 96 -18.44 -21.78 -19.99
N THR A 97 -17.62 -21.43 -20.95
CA THR A 97 -16.80 -22.37 -21.71
C THR A 97 -15.41 -21.80 -21.96
N ALA A 98 -14.43 -22.68 -22.14
CA ALA A 98 -13.11 -22.28 -22.59
C ALA A 98 -13.16 -21.81 -24.04
N ALA A 99 -12.39 -20.80 -24.38
CA ALA A 99 -12.18 -20.40 -25.76
C ALA A 99 -11.55 -21.58 -26.56
N GLN A 100 -12.25 -22.03 -27.61
CA GLN A 100 -11.80 -23.16 -28.42
C GLN A 100 -10.62 -22.80 -29.32
N ASP A 101 -10.44 -21.51 -29.61
CA ASP A 101 -9.33 -20.97 -30.39
C ASP A 101 -8.83 -19.66 -29.72
N ASP A 102 -7.69 -19.17 -30.20
CA ASP A 102 -7.09 -17.94 -29.68
C ASP A 102 -7.90 -16.67 -29.97
N SER A 103 -8.89 -16.75 -30.86
CA SER A 103 -9.72 -15.60 -31.26
C SER A 103 -10.75 -15.17 -30.24
N ALA A 104 -11.16 -16.06 -29.33
CA ALA A 104 -12.12 -15.78 -28.26
C ALA A 104 -11.45 -15.48 -26.90
N ARG A 105 -10.10 -15.51 -26.82
CA ARG A 105 -9.33 -15.10 -25.66
C ARG A 105 -9.02 -13.62 -25.75
N GLU A 106 -9.26 -12.89 -24.67
CA GLU A 106 -8.96 -11.47 -24.61
C GLU A 106 -7.98 -11.18 -23.46
N TYR A 107 -6.82 -10.63 -23.83
CA TYR A 107 -5.81 -10.17 -22.88
C TYR A 107 -5.37 -8.75 -23.23
N GLY A 108 -5.41 -7.86 -22.24
CA GLY A 108 -4.97 -6.48 -22.40
C GLY A 108 -6.11 -5.50 -22.67
N LYS A 109 -5.79 -4.42 -23.37
CA LYS A 109 -6.72 -3.33 -23.66
C LYS A 109 -7.66 -3.72 -24.80
N THR A 110 -8.96 -3.72 -24.52
CA THR A 110 -10.02 -4.08 -25.45
C THR A 110 -11.07 -2.96 -25.53
N GLU A 111 -11.49 -2.59 -26.71
CA GLU A 111 -12.64 -1.69 -26.89
C GLU A 111 -13.94 -2.42 -26.55
N THR A 112 -14.75 -1.77 -25.72
CA THR A 112 -16.00 -2.33 -25.21
C THR A 112 -17.13 -1.34 -25.41
N TRP A 113 -18.28 -1.83 -25.86
CA TRP A 113 -19.52 -1.06 -26.03
C TRP A 113 -20.47 -1.35 -24.91
N PHE A 114 -21.08 -0.31 -24.34
CA PHE A 114 -21.94 -0.36 -23.17
C PHE A 114 -23.35 0.11 -23.48
N ASP A 115 -24.34 -0.58 -22.93
CA ASP A 115 -25.70 -0.07 -22.81
C ASP A 115 -25.77 0.91 -21.64
N THR A 116 -25.78 2.19 -21.96
CA THR A 116 -25.81 3.28 -20.97
C THR A 116 -27.15 3.44 -20.24
N SER A 117 -28.19 2.70 -20.63
CA SER A 117 -29.45 2.62 -19.90
C SER A 117 -29.33 1.75 -18.63
N CYS A 118 -28.36 0.83 -18.58
CA CYS A 118 -28.06 0.05 -17.40
C CYS A 118 -27.48 0.93 -16.27
N ARG A 119 -27.96 0.77 -15.04
CA ARG A 119 -27.50 1.56 -13.88
C ARG A 119 -25.99 1.50 -13.66
N LEU A 120 -25.36 0.37 -13.94
CA LEU A 120 -23.89 0.22 -13.82
C LEU A 120 -23.13 1.17 -14.74
N PHE A 121 -23.69 1.50 -15.91
CA PHE A 121 -23.04 2.30 -16.95
C PHE A 121 -23.61 3.71 -17.11
N GLN A 122 -24.39 4.18 -16.17
CA GLN A 122 -24.86 5.56 -16.17
C GLN A 122 -23.69 6.54 -16.20
N SER A 123 -23.79 7.55 -17.09
CA SER A 123 -22.74 8.56 -17.33
C SER A 123 -21.38 8.00 -17.79
N ILE A 124 -21.34 6.75 -18.23
CA ILE A 124 -20.18 6.16 -18.90
C ILE A 124 -20.35 6.37 -20.41
N PRO A 125 -19.27 6.67 -21.16
CA PRO A 125 -19.34 6.71 -22.63
C PRO A 125 -19.81 5.36 -23.20
N GLU A 126 -20.63 5.37 -24.25
CA GLU A 126 -21.10 4.15 -24.93
C GLU A 126 -19.95 3.23 -25.40
N ARG A 127 -18.76 3.78 -25.59
CA ARG A 127 -17.55 3.07 -26.00
C ARG A 127 -16.38 3.50 -25.14
N SER A 128 -15.66 2.53 -24.59
CA SER A 128 -14.51 2.79 -23.72
C SER A 128 -13.53 1.62 -23.75
N VAL A 129 -12.27 1.86 -23.38
CA VAL A 129 -11.26 0.81 -23.28
C VAL A 129 -11.38 0.12 -21.92
N THR A 130 -11.47 -1.22 -21.93
CA THR A 130 -11.44 -2.06 -20.75
C THR A 130 -10.21 -2.96 -20.72
N TRP A 131 -9.84 -3.46 -19.56
CA TRP A 131 -8.75 -4.41 -19.40
C TRP A 131 -9.31 -5.83 -19.27
N MET A 132 -9.07 -6.64 -20.28
CA MET A 132 -9.44 -8.05 -20.30
C MET A 132 -8.29 -8.93 -19.84
N SER A 133 -8.61 -10.02 -19.15
CA SER A 133 -7.65 -11.04 -18.74
C SER A 133 -8.37 -12.37 -18.53
N HIS A 134 -8.86 -12.97 -19.64
CA HIS A 134 -9.62 -14.21 -19.54
C HIS A 134 -9.39 -15.16 -20.72
N GLY A 135 -9.36 -16.47 -20.42
CA GLY A 135 -9.38 -17.55 -21.40
C GLY A 135 -10.74 -18.24 -21.49
N ASP A 136 -11.60 -18.08 -20.47
CA ASP A 136 -12.97 -18.56 -20.43
C ASP A 136 -13.93 -17.40 -20.67
N TYR A 137 -15.05 -17.65 -21.34
CA TYR A 137 -16.07 -16.65 -21.58
C TYR A 137 -17.47 -17.20 -21.33
N MET A 138 -18.42 -16.32 -21.10
CA MET A 138 -19.82 -16.64 -20.92
C MET A 138 -20.45 -16.89 -22.30
N GLU A 139 -20.74 -18.15 -22.61
CA GLU A 139 -21.37 -18.56 -23.88
C GLU A 139 -22.88 -18.33 -23.87
N LYS A 140 -23.52 -18.62 -22.72
CA LYS A 140 -24.97 -18.45 -22.52
C LYS A 140 -25.24 -17.62 -21.27
N VAL A 141 -25.97 -16.53 -21.46
CA VAL A 141 -26.45 -15.66 -20.37
C VAL A 141 -27.55 -16.39 -19.59
N PRO A 142 -27.59 -16.33 -18.24
CA PRO A 142 -28.66 -16.92 -17.45
C PRO A 142 -30.03 -16.31 -17.79
N GLU A 143 -31.09 -17.08 -17.53
CA GLU A 143 -32.45 -16.58 -17.69
C GLU A 143 -32.75 -15.40 -16.74
N GLY A 144 -33.38 -14.36 -17.27
CA GLY A 144 -33.68 -13.12 -16.52
C GLY A 144 -32.58 -12.06 -16.57
N PHE A 145 -31.40 -12.38 -17.09
CA PHE A 145 -30.34 -11.40 -17.28
C PHE A 145 -30.41 -10.74 -18.67
N ALA A 146 -30.16 -9.44 -18.70
CA ALA A 146 -29.92 -8.68 -19.92
C ALA A 146 -28.42 -8.62 -20.25
N LEU A 147 -28.08 -8.64 -21.53
CA LEU A 147 -26.75 -8.34 -22.02
C LEU A 147 -26.58 -6.81 -22.09
N VAL A 148 -25.56 -6.26 -21.45
CA VAL A 148 -25.37 -4.81 -21.32
C VAL A 148 -23.98 -4.31 -21.73
N ALA A 149 -23.09 -5.20 -22.17
CA ALA A 149 -21.85 -4.82 -22.85
C ALA A 149 -21.30 -5.96 -23.71
N HIS A 150 -20.60 -5.59 -24.81
CA HIS A 150 -19.92 -6.51 -25.70
C HIS A 150 -18.61 -5.91 -26.22
N SER A 151 -17.72 -6.77 -26.70
CA SER A 151 -16.56 -6.39 -27.51
C SER A 151 -16.67 -7.02 -28.91
N ASP A 152 -15.69 -6.74 -29.77
CA ASP A 152 -15.66 -7.37 -31.11
C ASP A 152 -15.47 -8.90 -31.04
N ALA A 153 -14.70 -9.39 -30.04
CA ALA A 153 -14.39 -10.81 -29.86
C ALA A 153 -15.33 -11.53 -28.88
N CYS A 154 -15.84 -10.83 -27.86
CA CYS A 154 -16.70 -11.39 -26.84
C CYS A 154 -18.10 -10.73 -26.87
N PRO A 155 -19.16 -11.47 -27.23
CA PRO A 155 -20.52 -10.91 -27.28
C PRO A 155 -21.12 -10.66 -25.89
N ASN A 156 -20.65 -11.34 -24.85
CA ASN A 156 -21.23 -11.33 -23.51
C ASN A 156 -20.22 -10.81 -22.48
N VAL A 157 -19.82 -9.52 -22.61
CA VAL A 157 -18.82 -8.88 -21.75
C VAL A 157 -19.43 -8.44 -20.41
N ALA A 158 -20.68 -7.98 -20.40
CA ALA A 158 -21.36 -7.64 -19.14
C ALA A 158 -22.84 -8.00 -19.21
N ILE A 159 -23.35 -8.45 -18.04
CA ILE A 159 -24.74 -8.85 -17.86
C ILE A 159 -25.33 -8.20 -16.62
N CYS A 160 -26.64 -8.02 -16.59
CA CYS A 160 -27.34 -7.58 -15.38
C CYS A 160 -28.72 -8.20 -15.23
N ASP A 161 -29.13 -8.38 -13.98
CA ASP A 161 -30.51 -8.55 -13.55
C ASP A 161 -30.84 -7.37 -12.60
N GLU A 162 -31.45 -6.35 -13.19
CA GLU A 162 -31.81 -5.12 -12.48
C GLU A 162 -32.76 -5.37 -11.31
N ALA A 163 -33.65 -6.37 -11.43
CA ALA A 163 -34.66 -6.66 -10.40
C ALA A 163 -34.03 -7.26 -9.13
N ARG A 164 -33.03 -8.10 -9.28
CA ARG A 164 -32.28 -8.71 -8.16
C ARG A 164 -31.05 -7.87 -7.74
N GLY A 165 -30.66 -6.89 -8.53
CA GLY A 165 -29.44 -6.11 -8.31
C GLY A 165 -28.16 -6.89 -8.61
N PHE A 166 -28.19 -7.83 -9.55
CA PHE A 166 -27.04 -8.64 -9.95
C PHE A 166 -26.41 -8.10 -11.23
N TYR A 167 -25.11 -7.85 -11.15
CA TYR A 167 -24.31 -7.31 -12.25
C TYR A 167 -23.06 -8.17 -12.41
N GLY A 168 -22.67 -8.42 -13.65
CA GLY A 168 -21.44 -9.14 -13.94
C GLY A 168 -20.68 -8.47 -15.07
N VAL A 169 -19.36 -8.33 -14.90
CA VAL A 169 -18.44 -7.80 -15.90
C VAL A 169 -17.28 -8.78 -16.12
N GLN A 170 -16.91 -9.05 -17.37
CA GLN A 170 -15.82 -9.95 -17.70
C GLN A 170 -14.45 -9.30 -17.55
N TYR A 171 -14.36 -7.98 -17.73
CA TYR A 171 -13.15 -7.18 -17.58
C TYR A 171 -12.92 -6.77 -16.10
N HIS A 172 -11.77 -6.15 -15.86
CA HIS A 172 -11.34 -5.67 -14.57
C HIS A 172 -11.57 -4.15 -14.42
N PRO A 173 -12.67 -3.68 -13.80
CA PRO A 173 -12.94 -2.25 -13.61
C PRO A 173 -12.01 -1.61 -12.57
N GLU A 174 -11.39 -2.39 -11.69
CA GLU A 174 -10.52 -1.93 -10.61
C GLU A 174 -9.16 -1.46 -11.09
N VAL A 175 -8.68 -1.91 -12.26
CA VAL A 175 -7.33 -1.58 -12.75
C VAL A 175 -7.31 -0.26 -13.52
N ASN A 176 -6.19 0.46 -13.46
CA ASN A 176 -6.03 1.77 -14.13
C ASN A 176 -6.15 1.72 -15.66
N HIS A 177 -5.98 0.54 -16.26
CA HIS A 177 -6.09 0.36 -17.71
C HIS A 177 -7.54 0.33 -18.20
N THR A 178 -8.52 0.10 -17.32
CA THR A 178 -9.94 0.23 -17.63
C THR A 178 -10.35 1.69 -17.44
N GLN A 179 -10.71 2.33 -18.55
CA GLN A 179 -11.24 3.69 -18.52
C GLN A 179 -12.60 3.71 -17.79
N ASN A 180 -12.82 4.71 -16.96
CA ASN A 180 -14.05 4.86 -16.17
C ASN A 180 -14.37 3.71 -15.19
N GLY A 181 -13.44 2.79 -14.92
CA GLY A 181 -13.70 1.63 -14.06
C GLY A 181 -14.12 2.01 -12.62
N THR A 182 -13.50 3.03 -12.03
CA THR A 182 -13.91 3.56 -10.72
C THR A 182 -15.32 4.15 -10.75
N ALA A 183 -15.73 4.79 -11.86
CA ALA A 183 -17.09 5.30 -12.01
C ALA A 183 -18.13 4.16 -12.09
N MET A 184 -17.80 3.05 -12.76
CA MET A 184 -18.64 1.84 -12.80
C MET A 184 -18.81 1.23 -11.40
N ILE A 185 -17.72 1.09 -10.63
CA ILE A 185 -17.79 0.63 -9.23
C ILE A 185 -18.63 1.60 -8.40
N ARG A 186 -18.45 2.92 -8.56
CA ARG A 186 -19.25 3.93 -7.88
C ARG A 186 -20.74 3.80 -8.21
N ASN A 187 -21.10 3.57 -9.47
CA ASN A 187 -22.49 3.36 -9.89
C ASN A 187 -23.09 2.13 -9.19
N PHE A 188 -22.36 1.01 -9.13
CA PHE A 188 -22.81 -0.14 -8.36
C PHE A 188 -23.06 0.21 -6.88
N LEU A 189 -22.15 0.93 -6.25
CA LEU A 189 -22.27 1.28 -4.83
C LEU A 189 -23.44 2.22 -4.55
N TYR A 190 -23.61 3.27 -5.35
CA TYR A 190 -24.59 4.32 -5.08
C TYR A 190 -25.95 4.06 -5.72
N GLU A 191 -25.97 3.68 -7.01
CA GLU A 191 -27.22 3.52 -7.76
C GLU A 191 -27.89 2.15 -7.55
N VAL A 192 -27.07 1.12 -7.17
CA VAL A 192 -27.59 -0.22 -6.94
C VAL A 192 -27.66 -0.55 -5.45
N CYS A 193 -26.58 -0.38 -4.71
CA CYS A 193 -26.53 -0.72 -3.28
C CYS A 193 -27.08 0.39 -2.36
N GLY A 194 -27.30 1.62 -2.87
CA GLY A 194 -27.80 2.74 -2.07
C GLY A 194 -26.82 3.22 -1.01
N ALA A 195 -25.54 3.24 -1.33
CA ALA A 195 -24.50 3.73 -0.43
C ALA A 195 -24.71 5.21 -0.09
N LYS A 196 -24.34 5.62 1.12
CA LYS A 196 -24.45 7.00 1.62
C LYS A 196 -23.13 7.75 1.63
N GLY A 197 -22.02 7.06 1.37
CA GLY A 197 -20.68 7.66 1.46
C GLY A 197 -20.28 8.02 2.89
N ASP A 198 -20.63 7.18 3.85
CA ASP A 198 -20.43 7.40 5.29
C ASP A 198 -19.05 6.96 5.80
N TRP A 199 -18.17 6.54 4.93
CA TRP A 199 -16.79 6.23 5.26
C TRP A 199 -15.89 7.43 4.97
N THR A 200 -15.61 8.23 6.00
CA THR A 200 -14.74 9.40 5.92
C THR A 200 -13.63 9.32 6.97
N MET A 201 -12.48 9.92 6.71
CA MET A 201 -11.39 9.93 7.67
C MET A 201 -11.66 10.84 8.87
N GLY A 202 -12.51 11.84 8.75
CA GLY A 202 -12.99 12.65 9.87
C GLY A 202 -13.80 11.82 10.87
N ASP A 203 -14.80 11.06 10.40
CA ASP A 203 -15.62 10.17 11.26
C ASP A 203 -14.79 9.04 11.85
N TYR A 204 -13.85 8.49 11.04
CA TYR A 204 -12.90 7.48 11.52
C TYR A 204 -12.06 8.02 12.69
N LYS A 205 -11.45 9.20 12.53
CA LYS A 205 -10.65 9.89 13.55
C LYS A 205 -11.40 9.98 14.87
N GLU A 206 -12.62 10.57 14.84
CA GLU A 206 -13.42 10.74 16.05
C GLU A 206 -13.77 9.42 16.72
N THR A 207 -14.10 8.41 15.92
CA THR A 207 -14.46 7.07 16.42
C THR A 207 -13.25 6.37 17.03
N ALA A 208 -12.10 6.39 16.34
CA ALA A 208 -10.86 5.79 16.82
C ALA A 208 -10.38 6.46 18.13
N ILE A 209 -10.44 7.79 18.22
CA ILE A 209 -10.09 8.52 19.45
C ILE A 209 -10.95 8.06 20.62
N ARG A 210 -12.28 7.96 20.45
CA ARG A 210 -13.19 7.47 21.50
C ARG A 210 -12.87 6.05 21.93
N GLN A 211 -12.59 5.16 20.98
CA GLN A 211 -12.25 3.76 21.24
C GLN A 211 -10.93 3.65 21.99
N ILE A 212 -9.90 4.38 21.57
CA ILE A 212 -8.59 4.38 22.22
C ILE A 212 -8.71 4.91 23.66
N ARG A 213 -9.41 6.02 23.87
CA ARG A 213 -9.65 6.56 25.22
C ARG A 213 -10.37 5.57 26.13
N GLY A 214 -11.43 4.93 25.61
CA GLY A 214 -12.18 3.94 26.38
C GLY A 214 -11.37 2.70 26.74
N LYS A 215 -10.47 2.29 25.86
CA LYS A 215 -9.59 1.14 26.05
C LYS A 215 -8.44 1.43 27.00
N VAL A 216 -7.78 2.56 26.83
CA VAL A 216 -6.59 2.95 27.61
C VAL A 216 -6.95 3.36 29.02
N GLY A 217 -8.05 4.11 29.23
CA GLY A 217 -8.39 4.66 30.54
C GLY A 217 -7.24 5.49 31.09
N ASP A 218 -6.77 5.13 32.30
CA ASP A 218 -5.61 5.77 32.97
C ASP A 218 -4.27 5.06 32.67
N GLY A 219 -4.26 4.10 31.73
CA GLY A 219 -3.08 3.30 31.40
C GLY A 219 -2.01 4.08 30.62
N LYS A 220 -0.78 3.59 30.66
CA LYS A 220 0.35 4.13 29.91
C LYS A 220 0.52 3.43 28.57
N VAL A 221 0.83 4.20 27.55
CA VAL A 221 0.95 3.75 26.16
C VAL A 221 2.36 3.98 25.64
N LEU A 222 2.94 2.98 25.00
CA LEU A 222 4.24 3.05 24.35
C LEU A 222 4.10 2.87 22.85
N LEU A 223 4.85 3.64 22.07
CA LEU A 223 4.91 3.54 20.61
C LEU A 223 6.37 3.63 20.14
N ALA A 224 6.79 2.66 19.30
CA ALA A 224 8.04 2.75 18.57
C ALA A 224 7.83 3.59 17.32
N LEU A 225 8.42 4.80 17.29
CA LEU A 225 8.31 5.72 16.17
C LEU A 225 9.46 5.49 15.20
N SER A 226 9.16 4.98 14.01
CA SER A 226 10.15 4.71 12.97
C SER A 226 10.44 5.91 12.06
N GLY A 227 9.69 7.02 12.21
CA GLY A 227 9.72 8.15 11.28
C GLY A 227 8.96 7.90 9.97
N GLY A 228 8.41 6.71 9.74
CA GLY A 228 7.53 6.40 8.61
C GLY A 228 6.13 7.01 8.78
N VAL A 229 5.39 7.10 7.67
CA VAL A 229 4.03 7.67 7.64
C VAL A 229 3.11 6.97 8.64
N ASP A 230 3.08 5.63 8.65
CA ASP A 230 2.13 4.85 9.44
C ASP A 230 2.37 5.02 10.95
N SER A 231 3.61 4.87 11.39
CA SER A 231 3.96 5.10 12.80
C SER A 231 3.69 6.53 13.24
N SER A 232 3.91 7.52 12.36
CA SER A 232 3.65 8.92 12.66
C SER A 232 2.15 9.24 12.76
N VAL A 233 1.33 8.67 11.88
CA VAL A 233 -0.13 8.85 11.92
C VAL A 233 -0.72 8.12 13.14
N ALA A 234 -0.23 6.90 13.45
CA ALA A 234 -0.62 6.18 14.66
C ALA A 234 -0.26 6.98 15.92
N ALA A 235 0.95 7.56 15.98
CA ALA A 235 1.39 8.40 17.10
C ALA A 235 0.50 9.63 17.27
N ALA A 236 0.21 10.37 16.19
CA ALA A 236 -0.63 11.56 16.22
C ALA A 236 -2.08 11.24 16.65
N LEU A 237 -2.64 10.13 16.17
CA LEU A 237 -3.99 9.69 16.53
C LEU A 237 -4.08 9.30 18.02
N VAL A 238 -3.10 8.56 18.52
CA VAL A 238 -3.03 8.17 19.93
C VAL A 238 -2.73 9.38 20.82
N ALA A 239 -1.85 10.29 20.36
CA ALA A 239 -1.58 11.55 21.07
C ALA A 239 -2.84 12.39 21.26
N GLU A 240 -3.68 12.52 20.24
CA GLU A 240 -4.97 13.24 20.35
C GLU A 240 -5.95 12.51 21.27
N ALA A 241 -5.84 11.18 21.38
CA ALA A 241 -6.70 10.40 22.26
C ALA A 241 -6.31 10.48 23.72
N VAL A 242 -5.02 10.34 24.07
CA VAL A 242 -4.57 10.11 25.45
C VAL A 242 -3.49 11.08 25.94
N GLY A 243 -2.98 11.96 25.09
CA GLY A 243 -2.03 13.01 25.46
C GLY A 243 -0.77 12.47 26.15
N SER A 244 -0.43 13.03 27.32
CA SER A 244 0.76 12.72 28.11
C SER A 244 0.87 11.27 28.62
N GLN A 245 -0.17 10.44 28.44
CA GLN A 245 -0.09 9.00 28.72
C GLN A 245 0.72 8.26 27.63
N LEU A 246 0.89 8.87 26.44
CA LEU A 246 1.68 8.32 25.33
C LEU A 246 3.16 8.67 25.51
N THR A 247 4.01 7.65 25.41
CA THR A 247 5.45 7.80 25.23
C THR A 247 5.83 7.27 23.83
N CYS A 248 6.40 8.14 23.01
CA CYS A 248 6.96 7.77 21.70
C CYS A 248 8.48 7.62 21.84
N VAL A 249 9.00 6.46 21.48
CA VAL A 249 10.44 6.22 21.41
C VAL A 249 10.87 6.23 19.96
N PHE A 250 11.66 7.21 19.59
CA PHE A 250 12.29 7.34 18.27
C PHE A 250 13.75 6.89 18.35
N VAL A 251 14.08 5.79 17.67
CA VAL A 251 15.46 5.29 17.62
C VAL A 251 16.18 5.92 16.44
N ASP A 252 17.05 6.88 16.76
CA ASP A 252 17.95 7.48 15.77
C ASP A 252 19.20 6.61 15.62
N HIS A 253 19.11 5.65 14.70
CA HIS A 253 20.18 4.69 14.41
C HIS A 253 21.29 5.24 13.49
N GLY A 254 21.23 6.52 13.11
CA GLY A 254 22.24 7.12 12.26
C GLY A 254 22.22 6.67 10.78
N LEU A 255 21.21 5.91 10.34
CA LEU A 255 21.02 5.47 8.95
C LEU A 255 19.87 6.23 8.26
N MET A 256 19.47 7.34 8.87
CA MET A 256 18.39 8.21 8.39
C MET A 256 18.91 9.19 7.32
N ARG A 257 17.97 9.78 6.57
CA ARG A 257 18.25 10.89 5.67
C ARG A 257 18.76 12.12 6.43
N LEU A 258 19.30 13.08 5.69
CA LEU A 258 19.74 14.34 6.27
C LEU A 258 18.59 15.05 7.00
N ASN A 259 18.81 15.44 8.25
CA ASN A 259 17.86 16.13 9.15
C ASN A 259 16.57 15.37 9.49
N GLU A 260 16.41 14.12 9.08
CA GLU A 260 15.17 13.36 9.25
C GLU A 260 14.77 13.19 10.71
N GLY A 261 15.72 12.95 11.61
CA GLY A 261 15.46 12.85 13.04
C GLY A 261 14.91 14.15 13.65
N ASP A 262 15.47 15.27 13.26
CA ASP A 262 15.04 16.60 13.74
C ASP A 262 13.67 16.98 13.17
N GLU A 263 13.40 16.62 11.90
CA GLU A 263 12.08 16.82 11.27
C GLU A 263 10.98 16.01 11.97
N VAL A 264 11.29 14.75 12.36
CA VAL A 264 10.34 13.91 13.10
C VAL A 264 10.07 14.48 14.48
N GLU A 265 11.11 14.86 15.22
CA GLU A 265 10.96 15.45 16.55
C GLU A 265 10.14 16.74 16.51
N ALA A 266 10.46 17.67 15.62
CA ALA A 266 9.73 18.94 15.43
C ALA A 266 8.25 18.71 15.03
N ALA A 267 7.95 17.67 14.25
CA ALA A 267 6.57 17.36 13.88
C ALA A 267 5.68 17.01 15.08
N PHE A 268 6.26 16.55 16.18
CA PHE A 268 5.54 16.14 17.38
C PHE A 268 5.56 17.15 18.52
N GLU A 269 6.27 18.27 18.41
CA GLU A 269 6.35 19.32 19.44
C GLU A 269 4.99 19.90 19.85
N LYS A 270 4.00 19.88 18.96
CA LYS A 270 2.67 20.44 19.24
C LYS A 270 1.76 19.56 20.09
N TRP A 271 2.10 18.28 20.26
CA TRP A 271 1.32 17.35 21.09
C TRP A 271 1.90 17.25 22.50
N ASP A 272 1.01 17.12 23.48
CA ASP A 272 1.37 16.84 24.86
C ASP A 272 1.67 15.34 25.03
N ILE A 273 2.85 14.92 24.60
CA ILE A 273 3.33 13.54 24.67
C ILE A 273 4.74 13.47 25.27
N ASN A 274 5.14 12.30 25.73
CA ASN A 274 6.52 12.05 26.09
C ASN A 274 7.29 11.58 24.85
N PHE A 275 8.16 12.42 24.31
CA PHE A 275 9.01 12.08 23.18
C PHE A 275 10.42 11.74 23.64
N VAL A 276 10.89 10.53 23.34
CA VAL A 276 12.22 10.03 23.69
C VAL A 276 12.99 9.76 22.42
N ARG A 277 14.05 10.52 22.14
CA ARG A 277 15.00 10.25 21.05
C ARG A 277 16.19 9.47 21.59
N ALA A 278 16.33 8.23 21.17
CA ALA A 278 17.45 7.37 21.48
C ALA A 278 18.54 7.52 20.42
N ASN A 279 19.58 8.31 20.68
CA ASN A 279 20.71 8.51 19.78
C ASN A 279 21.61 7.26 19.82
N ALA A 280 21.60 6.45 18.77
CA ALA A 280 22.27 5.17 18.69
C ALA A 280 23.22 5.03 17.47
N GLU A 281 23.54 6.12 16.76
CA GLU A 281 24.39 6.11 15.55
C GLU A 281 25.70 5.34 15.77
N GLU A 282 26.45 5.65 16.83
CA GLU A 282 27.73 5.00 17.11
C GLU A 282 27.60 3.49 17.34
N LEU A 283 26.53 3.07 18.04
CA LEU A 283 26.23 1.66 18.28
C LEU A 283 26.00 0.93 16.96
N PHE A 284 25.10 1.45 16.11
CA PHE A 284 24.79 0.81 14.83
C PHE A 284 26.00 0.77 13.91
N LEU A 285 26.75 1.85 13.79
CA LEU A 285 27.96 1.89 12.97
C LEU A 285 29.00 0.88 13.47
N SER A 286 29.19 0.74 14.77
CA SER A 286 30.13 -0.24 15.34
C SER A 286 29.73 -1.69 15.02
N LYS A 287 28.43 -2.00 15.01
CA LYS A 287 27.92 -3.34 14.68
C LYS A 287 27.96 -3.65 13.18
N LEU A 288 27.90 -2.62 12.34
CA LEU A 288 27.95 -2.74 10.88
C LEU A 288 29.37 -2.67 10.30
N ALA A 289 30.39 -2.40 11.14
CA ALA A 289 31.77 -2.36 10.69
C ALA A 289 32.20 -3.66 10.03
N GLY A 290 32.74 -3.59 8.80
CA GLY A 290 33.16 -4.74 8.00
C GLY A 290 32.00 -5.58 7.42
N VAL A 291 30.74 -5.20 7.61
CA VAL A 291 29.58 -5.92 7.07
C VAL A 291 29.26 -5.40 5.67
N THR A 292 29.33 -6.29 4.67
CA THR A 292 29.09 -5.94 3.26
C THR A 292 27.89 -6.66 2.65
N GLU A 293 27.41 -7.72 3.27
CA GLU A 293 26.33 -8.55 2.76
C GLU A 293 24.98 -7.97 3.16
N PRO A 294 24.04 -7.71 2.18
CA PRO A 294 22.79 -6.97 2.42
C PRO A 294 21.89 -7.59 3.49
N GLU A 295 21.65 -8.89 3.45
CA GLU A 295 20.78 -9.56 4.42
C GLU A 295 21.37 -9.53 5.84
N ARG A 296 22.69 -9.58 5.96
CA ARG A 296 23.36 -9.44 7.25
C ARG A 296 23.23 -8.03 7.80
N LYS A 297 23.34 -7.00 6.93
CA LYS A 297 23.05 -5.60 7.34
C LYS A 297 21.62 -5.48 7.89
N ARG A 298 20.61 -5.98 7.16
CA ARG A 298 19.20 -5.95 7.55
C ARG A 298 18.98 -6.61 8.90
N LYS A 299 19.54 -7.78 9.11
CA LYS A 299 19.42 -8.55 10.35
C LYS A 299 20.02 -7.82 11.54
N ILE A 300 21.25 -7.31 11.42
CA ILE A 300 21.93 -6.55 12.49
C ILE A 300 21.11 -5.31 12.85
N ILE A 301 20.66 -4.54 11.84
CA ILE A 301 19.89 -3.32 12.07
C ILE A 301 18.58 -3.63 12.79
N GLY A 302 17.85 -4.66 12.36
CA GLY A 302 16.61 -5.07 13.00
C GLY A 302 16.81 -5.51 14.46
N GLU A 303 17.80 -6.35 14.73
CA GLU A 303 18.12 -6.83 16.08
C GLU A 303 18.55 -5.69 17.03
N GLU A 304 19.43 -4.80 16.57
CA GLU A 304 19.90 -3.69 17.40
C GLU A 304 18.79 -2.65 17.62
N PHE A 305 17.93 -2.41 16.63
CA PHE A 305 16.76 -1.54 16.80
C PHE A 305 15.87 -2.02 17.95
N ILE A 306 15.55 -3.32 17.98
CA ILE A 306 14.75 -3.92 19.05
C ILE A 306 15.45 -3.74 20.41
N ARG A 307 16.75 -4.04 20.49
CA ARG A 307 17.51 -3.92 21.75
C ARG A 307 17.54 -2.49 22.30
N VAL A 308 17.73 -1.50 21.41
CA VAL A 308 17.70 -0.09 21.83
C VAL A 308 16.31 0.31 22.31
N PHE A 309 15.27 -0.06 21.54
CA PHE A 309 13.89 0.20 21.92
C PHE A 309 13.54 -0.41 23.28
N GLU A 310 13.92 -1.65 23.51
CA GLU A 310 13.73 -2.36 24.79
C GLU A 310 14.45 -1.69 25.94
N ALA A 311 15.69 -1.23 25.70
CA ALA A 311 16.46 -0.55 26.72
C ALA A 311 15.79 0.77 27.15
N GLU A 312 15.22 1.52 26.19
CA GLU A 312 14.46 2.74 26.48
C GLU A 312 13.12 2.42 27.17
N ALA A 313 12.41 1.39 26.71
CA ALA A 313 11.16 0.95 27.35
C ALA A 313 11.35 0.58 28.82
N LYS A 314 12.47 -0.07 29.18
CA LYS A 314 12.82 -0.37 30.57
C LYS A 314 13.02 0.87 31.44
N LYS A 315 13.60 1.94 30.87
CA LYS A 315 13.78 3.22 31.60
C LYS A 315 12.45 3.91 31.87
N ILE A 316 11.48 3.77 30.97
CA ILE A 316 10.12 4.33 31.08
C ILE A 316 9.34 3.62 32.19
N GLY A 317 9.67 2.35 32.46
CA GLY A 317 9.03 1.54 33.49
C GLY A 317 7.78 0.81 32.99
N GLN A 318 6.81 0.59 33.88
CA GLN A 318 5.61 -0.17 33.53
C GLN A 318 4.76 0.57 32.48
N VAL A 319 4.44 -0.12 31.40
CA VAL A 319 3.58 0.33 30.30
C VAL A 319 2.47 -0.69 30.13
N ASP A 320 1.24 -0.23 29.88
CA ASP A 320 0.07 -1.10 29.80
C ASP A 320 -0.24 -1.51 28.35
N TYR A 321 0.05 -0.63 27.37
CA TYR A 321 -0.31 -0.81 25.97
C TYR A 321 0.85 -0.50 25.04
N LEU A 322 1.03 -1.35 24.01
CA LEU A 322 1.92 -1.08 22.89
C LEU A 322 1.12 -0.68 21.66
N VAL A 323 1.53 0.37 20.95
CA VAL A 323 0.91 0.77 19.68
C VAL A 323 1.75 0.27 18.51
N GLN A 324 1.08 -0.32 17.52
CA GLN A 324 1.67 -0.72 16.26
C GLN A 324 0.97 -0.02 15.08
N GLY A 325 1.76 0.37 14.08
CA GLY A 325 1.29 1.04 12.87
C GLY A 325 0.85 0.07 11.76
N THR A 326 0.32 -1.10 12.11
CA THR A 326 -0.21 -2.10 11.16
C THR A 326 -1.33 -1.47 10.32
N ILE A 327 -1.30 -1.68 9.01
CA ILE A 327 -2.32 -1.20 8.07
C ILE A 327 -3.07 -2.37 7.41
N TYR A 328 -4.19 -2.10 6.73
CA TYR A 328 -5.07 -3.15 6.22
C TYR A 328 -4.41 -4.11 5.21
N PRO A 329 -3.55 -3.69 4.28
CA PRO A 329 -2.79 -4.61 3.43
C PRO A 329 -1.96 -5.63 4.21
N ASP A 330 -1.31 -5.23 5.31
CA ASP A 330 -0.52 -6.15 6.15
C ASP A 330 -1.40 -7.26 6.75
N VAL A 331 -2.65 -6.92 7.09
CA VAL A 331 -3.63 -7.88 7.65
C VAL A 331 -4.07 -8.89 6.60
N ILE A 332 -4.34 -8.43 5.37
CA ILE A 332 -4.79 -9.31 4.28
C ILE A 332 -3.67 -10.26 3.87
N GLU A 333 -2.43 -9.77 3.75
CA GLU A 333 -1.26 -10.57 3.37
C GLU A 333 -0.88 -11.62 4.42
N SER A 334 -1.16 -11.34 5.70
CA SER A 334 -0.89 -12.27 6.80
C SER A 334 -1.85 -13.46 6.87
N GLY A 335 -2.91 -13.46 6.07
CA GLY A 335 -3.97 -14.46 6.05
C GLY A 335 -5.01 -14.24 7.15
N THR A 336 -6.27 -14.60 6.87
CA THR A 336 -7.42 -14.43 7.78
C THR A 336 -7.52 -15.52 8.84
N GLY A 337 -6.43 -16.20 9.22
CA GLY A 337 -6.40 -17.17 10.30
C GLY A 337 -6.22 -16.50 11.67
N ASP A 338 -6.90 -16.99 12.71
CA ASP A 338 -6.79 -16.55 14.11
C ASP A 338 -5.39 -16.74 14.74
N ALA A 339 -4.45 -17.28 14.01
CA ALA A 339 -3.04 -17.29 14.35
C ALA A 339 -2.36 -16.15 13.58
N ALA A 340 -2.26 -15.00 14.22
CA ALA A 340 -1.37 -13.92 13.78
C ALA A 340 0.08 -14.44 13.78
N VAL A 341 0.45 -15.13 12.72
CA VAL A 341 1.85 -15.24 12.34
C VAL A 341 2.21 -13.88 11.78
N ILE A 342 2.58 -12.99 12.69
CA ILE A 342 3.20 -11.71 12.38
C ILE A 342 4.37 -12.03 11.45
N LYS A 343 4.22 -11.75 10.16
CA LYS A 343 5.33 -11.82 9.22
C LYS A 343 6.37 -10.81 9.70
N SER A 344 7.49 -11.33 10.16
CA SER A 344 8.60 -10.67 10.86
C SER A 344 9.39 -9.65 10.02
N HIS A 345 8.87 -9.15 8.90
CA HIS A 345 9.65 -8.33 7.98
C HIS A 345 9.25 -6.84 7.89
N HIS A 346 8.08 -6.45 8.41
CA HIS A 346 7.64 -5.05 8.44
C HIS A 346 7.21 -4.56 9.83
N ASN A 347 6.95 -5.44 10.76
CA ASN A 347 6.80 -5.11 12.17
C ASN A 347 8.10 -5.45 12.90
N VAL A 348 8.50 -4.62 13.83
CA VAL A 348 9.62 -4.82 14.74
C VAL A 348 9.62 -6.29 15.18
N GLY A 349 10.47 -7.11 14.57
CA GLY A 349 10.47 -8.56 14.73
C GLY A 349 10.88 -8.91 16.16
N GLY A 350 9.92 -9.40 16.93
CA GLY A 350 10.07 -9.75 18.33
C GLY A 350 9.48 -8.68 19.25
N LEU A 351 8.31 -8.98 19.82
CA LEU A 351 7.85 -8.28 21.02
C LEU A 351 8.89 -8.51 22.12
N PRO A 352 9.19 -7.49 22.94
CA PRO A 352 10.11 -7.67 24.06
C PRO A 352 9.61 -8.80 24.97
N ASP A 353 10.40 -9.85 25.14
CA ASP A 353 10.04 -11.04 25.95
C ASP A 353 9.75 -10.75 27.41
N TYR A 354 9.91 -9.49 27.87
CA TYR A 354 9.78 -9.10 29.28
C TYR A 354 8.97 -7.82 29.52
N VAL A 355 8.29 -7.27 28.53
CA VAL A 355 7.29 -6.20 28.74
C VAL A 355 5.91 -6.83 28.68
N ASP A 356 5.30 -6.94 29.87
CA ASP A 356 3.97 -7.55 30.04
C ASP A 356 2.91 -6.50 29.68
N PHE A 357 2.67 -6.32 28.37
CA PHE A 357 1.60 -5.45 27.87
C PHE A 357 0.25 -6.12 28.08
N LYS A 358 -0.74 -5.37 28.52
CA LYS A 358 -2.12 -5.84 28.58
C LYS A 358 -2.67 -6.17 27.20
N GLU A 359 -2.37 -5.30 26.23
CA GLU A 359 -2.87 -5.44 24.86
C GLU A 359 -2.07 -4.56 23.88
N ILE A 360 -2.11 -4.95 22.60
CA ILE A 360 -1.58 -4.17 21.47
C ILE A 360 -2.72 -3.33 20.88
N ILE A 361 -2.46 -2.06 20.63
CA ILE A 361 -3.37 -1.14 19.95
C ILE A 361 -2.89 -0.96 18.52
N GLU A 362 -3.70 -1.33 17.55
CA GLU A 362 -3.44 -1.19 16.11
C GLU A 362 -4.44 -0.22 15.49
N PRO A 363 -4.24 1.09 15.66
CA PRO A 363 -5.27 2.07 15.32
C PRO A 363 -5.47 2.28 13.81
N LEU A 364 -4.59 1.74 12.96
CA LEU A 364 -4.64 1.88 11.51
C LEU A 364 -4.98 0.56 10.80
N ARG A 365 -5.22 -0.52 11.55
CA ARG A 365 -5.40 -1.89 11.05
C ARG A 365 -6.46 -2.02 9.95
N MET A 366 -7.46 -1.14 9.93
CA MET A 366 -8.56 -1.15 8.98
C MET A 366 -8.37 -0.19 7.79
N LEU A 367 -7.24 0.50 7.71
CA LEU A 367 -6.99 1.56 6.73
C LEU A 367 -6.02 1.13 5.65
N PHE A 368 -6.31 1.52 4.40
CA PHE A 368 -5.35 1.50 3.32
C PHE A 368 -4.35 2.67 3.44
N LYS A 369 -3.22 2.59 2.76
CA LYS A 369 -2.16 3.60 2.83
C LYS A 369 -2.61 5.02 2.49
N ASP A 370 -3.52 5.15 1.53
CA ASP A 370 -4.05 6.46 1.13
C ASP A 370 -4.99 7.04 2.18
N GLU A 371 -5.78 6.18 2.84
CA GLU A 371 -6.63 6.55 3.98
C GLU A 371 -5.77 6.98 5.17
N VAL A 372 -4.65 6.28 5.43
CA VAL A 372 -3.69 6.68 6.47
C VAL A 372 -3.12 8.05 6.19
N ARG A 373 -2.75 8.36 4.94
CA ARG A 373 -2.27 9.68 4.57
C ARG A 373 -3.35 10.76 4.75
N GLN A 374 -4.59 10.47 4.35
CA GLN A 374 -5.70 11.39 4.56
C GLN A 374 -5.97 11.62 6.04
N LEU A 375 -5.96 10.56 6.87
CA LEU A 375 -6.07 10.66 8.32
C LEU A 375 -4.93 11.52 8.92
N GLY A 376 -3.71 11.36 8.40
CA GLY A 376 -2.57 12.20 8.81
C GLY A 376 -2.81 13.70 8.58
N ARG A 377 -3.43 14.07 7.44
CA ARG A 377 -3.84 15.46 7.17
C ARG A 377 -4.93 15.94 8.13
N GLU A 378 -5.95 15.11 8.38
CA GLU A 378 -7.01 15.41 9.34
C GLU A 378 -6.49 15.60 10.79
N LEU A 379 -5.40 14.93 11.13
CA LEU A 379 -4.68 15.10 12.39
C LEU A 379 -3.73 16.32 12.36
N GLY A 380 -3.57 16.97 11.21
CA GLY A 380 -2.71 18.14 11.03
C GLY A 380 -1.22 17.82 11.04
N LEU A 381 -0.82 16.62 10.64
CA LEU A 381 0.59 16.33 10.39
C LEU A 381 1.10 17.14 9.18
N PRO A 382 2.38 17.55 9.17
CA PRO A 382 2.95 18.27 8.05
C PRO A 382 2.92 17.44 6.75
N GLU A 383 2.66 18.10 5.61
CA GLU A 383 2.54 17.41 4.31
C GLU A 383 3.80 16.62 3.94
N TYR A 384 5.00 17.15 4.25
CA TYR A 384 6.26 16.44 3.98
C TYR A 384 6.38 15.11 4.72
N LEU A 385 5.71 14.96 5.87
CA LEU A 385 5.67 13.71 6.64
C LEU A 385 4.60 12.76 6.10
N VAL A 386 3.42 13.28 5.78
CA VAL A 386 2.28 12.50 5.27
C VAL A 386 2.56 11.96 3.86
N MET A 387 3.19 12.78 3.00
CA MET A 387 3.50 12.41 1.61
C MET A 387 4.89 11.80 1.45
N ARG A 388 5.58 11.53 2.55
CA ARG A 388 6.90 10.90 2.51
C ARG A 388 6.86 9.62 1.67
N GLN A 389 7.79 9.53 0.72
CA GLN A 389 7.96 8.31 -0.07
C GLN A 389 8.42 7.15 0.84
N PRO A 390 8.15 5.89 0.45
CA PRO A 390 8.63 4.73 1.18
C PRO A 390 10.12 4.83 1.48
N PHE A 391 10.48 4.52 2.72
CA PHE A 391 11.86 4.45 3.16
C PHE A 391 12.08 3.12 3.87
N PRO A 392 13.04 2.32 3.46
CA PRO A 392 13.22 0.98 3.99
C PRO A 392 13.63 1.01 5.45
N GLY A 393 13.25 -0.01 6.23
CA GLY A 393 13.60 -0.11 7.66
C GLY A 393 15.12 0.00 7.93
N PRO A 394 16.00 -0.62 7.10
CA PRO A 394 17.45 -0.44 7.23
C PRO A 394 17.97 0.96 6.86
N GLY A 395 17.12 1.86 6.40
CA GLY A 395 17.50 3.21 6.05
C GLY A 395 18.49 3.29 4.88
N LEU A 396 19.44 4.21 4.98
CA LEU A 396 20.49 4.40 3.97
C LEU A 396 21.50 3.23 3.93
N ALA A 397 21.47 2.30 4.87
CA ALA A 397 22.40 1.17 4.90
C ALA A 397 22.34 0.31 3.63
N ILE A 398 21.15 0.15 3.03
CA ILE A 398 20.94 -0.61 1.77
C ILE A 398 21.10 0.26 0.52
N ARG A 399 21.52 1.52 0.70
CA ARG A 399 21.85 2.46 -0.38
C ARG A 399 23.34 2.83 -0.37
N VAL A 400 24.12 2.25 0.56
CA VAL A 400 25.58 2.22 0.54
C VAL A 400 26.02 0.81 0.17
N ILE A 401 26.45 0.61 -1.06
CA ILE A 401 26.90 -0.68 -1.53
C ILE A 401 28.19 -1.07 -0.82
N GLY A 402 28.22 -2.29 -0.25
CA GLY A 402 29.37 -2.79 0.52
C GLY A 402 29.40 -2.27 1.95
N GLU A 403 30.59 -2.07 2.52
CA GLU A 403 30.78 -1.62 3.90
C GLU A 403 30.24 -0.22 4.15
N ILE A 404 29.56 -0.03 5.29
CA ILE A 404 29.01 1.23 5.73
C ILE A 404 30.02 1.93 6.64
N THR A 405 30.31 3.19 6.33
CA THR A 405 31.10 4.09 7.19
C THR A 405 30.37 5.42 7.37
N LYS A 406 30.71 6.15 8.43
CA LYS A 406 30.13 7.48 8.63
C LYS A 406 30.38 8.42 7.45
N GLU A 407 31.60 8.42 6.89
CA GLU A 407 31.95 9.21 5.72
C GLU A 407 31.04 8.91 4.51
N LYS A 408 30.85 7.62 4.21
CA LYS A 408 29.97 7.20 3.10
C LYS A 408 28.50 7.59 3.35
N LEU A 409 28.02 7.47 4.58
CA LEU A 409 26.66 7.88 4.94
C LEU A 409 26.49 9.39 4.80
N ASP A 410 27.43 10.18 5.29
CA ASP A 410 27.36 11.64 5.19
C ASP A 410 27.43 12.12 3.75
N THR A 411 28.28 11.49 2.92
CA THR A 411 28.33 11.70 1.48
C THR A 411 26.99 11.37 0.80
N LEU A 412 26.41 10.21 1.11
CA LEU A 412 25.13 9.80 0.55
C LEU A 412 23.97 10.69 1.01
N ARG A 413 23.93 11.09 2.29
CA ARG A 413 22.89 12.00 2.83
C ARG A 413 22.84 13.32 2.07
N GLN A 414 24.01 13.92 1.81
CA GLN A 414 24.10 15.19 1.08
C GLN A 414 23.66 15.01 -0.37
N ALA A 415 24.13 13.96 -1.04
CA ALA A 415 23.75 13.68 -2.42
C ALA A 415 22.26 13.37 -2.59
N ASP A 416 21.67 12.55 -1.70
CA ASP A 416 20.25 12.26 -1.69
C ASP A 416 19.40 13.50 -1.40
N PHE A 417 19.86 14.37 -0.51
CA PHE A 417 19.19 15.64 -0.24
C PHE A 417 19.16 16.53 -1.48
N ILE A 418 20.29 16.70 -2.19
CA ILE A 418 20.34 17.51 -3.41
C ILE A 418 19.42 16.94 -4.49
N PHE A 419 19.42 15.62 -4.67
CA PHE A 419 18.53 14.98 -5.65
C PHE A 419 17.06 15.26 -5.33
N ARG A 420 16.64 15.07 -4.08
CA ARG A 420 15.26 15.33 -3.64
C ARG A 420 14.90 16.83 -3.75
N ASP A 421 15.81 17.72 -3.41
CA ASP A 421 15.62 19.17 -3.49
C ASP A 421 15.40 19.64 -4.95
N GLU A 422 16.19 19.14 -5.90
CA GLU A 422 16.01 19.47 -7.32
C GLU A 422 14.71 18.87 -7.92
N VAL A 423 14.31 17.68 -7.48
CA VAL A 423 13.02 17.07 -7.83
C VAL A 423 11.87 17.94 -7.33
N ALA A 424 11.94 18.39 -6.07
CA ALA A 424 10.93 19.25 -5.45
C ALA A 424 10.83 20.62 -6.15
N LYS A 425 11.96 21.26 -6.44
CA LYS A 425 12.00 22.51 -7.20
C LYS A 425 11.44 22.40 -8.62
N ALA A 426 11.51 21.21 -9.21
CA ALA A 426 10.93 20.91 -10.50
C ALA A 426 9.46 20.47 -10.42
N HIS A 427 8.85 20.37 -9.23
CA HIS A 427 7.50 19.90 -8.97
C HIS A 427 7.20 18.49 -9.56
N LEU A 428 8.19 17.59 -9.47
CA LEU A 428 8.11 16.24 -10.03
C LEU A 428 7.75 15.16 -9.00
N GLU A 429 7.63 15.50 -7.70
CA GLU A 429 7.40 14.52 -6.62
C GLU A 429 6.13 13.67 -6.86
N ALA A 430 5.08 14.29 -7.40
CA ALA A 430 3.84 13.59 -7.68
C ALA A 430 3.91 12.63 -8.88
N THR A 431 4.95 12.74 -9.71
CA THR A 431 5.14 11.90 -10.91
C THR A 431 5.94 10.64 -10.62
N MET A 432 6.52 10.53 -9.44
CA MET A 432 7.42 9.45 -9.02
C MET A 432 6.94 8.82 -7.72
N ASN A 433 6.94 7.49 -7.66
CA ASN A 433 6.56 6.78 -6.44
C ASN A 433 7.74 6.64 -5.47
N GLN A 434 8.95 6.48 -6.00
CA GLN A 434 10.17 6.41 -5.21
C GLN A 434 11.35 6.94 -6.02
N TYR A 435 12.21 7.75 -5.40
CA TYR A 435 13.42 8.29 -5.98
C TYR A 435 14.47 8.54 -4.89
N PHE A 436 15.73 8.19 -5.16
CA PHE A 436 16.82 8.24 -4.19
C PHE A 436 18.18 8.11 -4.86
N ALA A 437 19.23 8.42 -4.10
CA ALA A 437 20.61 8.21 -4.46
C ALA A 437 21.15 6.91 -3.83
N VAL A 438 22.10 6.27 -4.52
CA VAL A 438 22.83 5.09 -4.07
C VAL A 438 24.33 5.34 -4.20
N LEU A 439 25.08 5.22 -3.12
CA LEU A 439 26.53 5.31 -3.15
C LEU A 439 27.08 3.93 -3.51
N THR A 440 27.57 3.81 -4.74
CA THR A 440 28.19 2.57 -5.20
C THR A 440 29.58 2.42 -4.59
N ASN A 441 30.08 1.21 -4.53
CA ASN A 441 31.48 0.99 -4.13
C ASN A 441 32.46 1.16 -5.32
N MET A 442 31.94 1.54 -6.49
CA MET A 442 32.74 1.76 -7.69
C MET A 442 33.41 3.14 -7.62
N ARG A 443 34.73 3.15 -7.87
CA ARG A 443 35.50 4.37 -8.00
C ARG A 443 35.89 4.60 -9.45
N SER A 444 35.96 5.86 -9.84
CA SER A 444 36.35 6.26 -11.20
C SER A 444 37.33 7.40 -11.19
N VAL A 445 38.11 7.48 -12.27
CA VAL A 445 39.01 8.61 -12.48
C VAL A 445 38.18 9.85 -12.89
N GLY A 446 38.44 10.95 -12.24
CA GLY A 446 37.91 12.27 -12.57
C GLY A 446 39.04 13.28 -12.75
N VAL A 447 38.69 14.43 -13.28
CA VAL A 447 39.57 15.61 -13.34
C VAL A 447 38.80 16.78 -12.71
N MET A 448 39.29 17.27 -11.58
CA MET A 448 38.68 18.38 -10.86
C MET A 448 39.75 19.46 -10.68
N GLY A 449 39.54 20.61 -11.33
CA GLY A 449 40.60 21.61 -11.51
C GLY A 449 41.75 21.02 -12.32
N ASP A 450 42.99 21.22 -11.90
CA ASP A 450 44.20 20.70 -12.58
C ASP A 450 44.65 19.32 -12.06
N GLY A 451 43.86 18.69 -11.15
CA GLY A 451 44.20 17.43 -10.48
C GLY A 451 43.35 16.24 -10.93
N ARG A 452 43.97 15.05 -10.97
CA ARG A 452 43.22 13.79 -11.09
C ARG A 452 42.62 13.41 -9.75
N THR A 453 41.37 12.99 -9.75
CA THR A 453 40.67 12.42 -8.60
C THR A 453 40.37 10.94 -8.86
N TYR A 454 40.19 10.21 -7.78
CA TYR A 454 39.75 8.80 -7.83
C TYR A 454 38.68 8.59 -6.75
N ASP A 455 37.44 8.95 -7.11
CA ASP A 455 36.33 9.09 -6.20
C ASP A 455 35.15 8.18 -6.57
N TYR A 456 34.09 8.18 -5.75
CA TYR A 456 32.93 7.32 -5.92
C TYR A 456 32.09 7.70 -7.13
N THR A 457 31.47 6.69 -7.70
CA THR A 457 30.33 6.82 -8.62
C THR A 457 29.05 6.74 -7.80
N LEU A 458 28.20 7.73 -7.96
CA LEU A 458 26.85 7.77 -7.38
C LEU A 458 25.82 7.35 -8.42
N ALA A 459 24.90 6.46 -8.07
CA ALA A 459 23.75 6.14 -8.90
C ALA A 459 22.51 6.88 -8.41
N LEU A 460 21.72 7.39 -9.34
CA LEU A 460 20.37 7.90 -9.09
C LEU A 460 19.37 6.87 -9.54
N ARG A 461 18.37 6.60 -8.73
CA ARG A 461 17.26 5.69 -9.02
C ARG A 461 15.95 6.44 -8.87
N SER A 462 15.04 6.30 -9.86
CA SER A 462 13.67 6.80 -9.76
C SER A 462 12.73 5.86 -10.48
N VAL A 463 11.60 5.55 -9.86
CA VAL A 463 10.62 4.62 -10.40
C VAL A 463 9.19 5.15 -10.28
N THR A 464 8.39 4.76 -11.27
CA THR A 464 6.94 4.91 -11.29
C THR A 464 6.31 3.53 -11.22
N THR A 465 5.34 3.34 -10.34
CA THR A 465 4.68 2.06 -10.10
C THR A 465 3.26 2.27 -9.62
N THR A 466 2.41 1.27 -9.77
CA THR A 466 1.05 1.27 -9.21
C THR A 466 0.93 0.35 -7.99
N ASP A 467 1.75 -0.70 -7.90
CA ASP A 467 1.61 -1.79 -6.95
C ASP A 467 2.92 -2.22 -6.26
N PHE A 468 4.04 -1.61 -6.62
CA PHE A 468 5.40 -1.98 -6.20
C PHE A 468 5.84 -3.41 -6.56
N MET A 469 4.97 -4.21 -7.19
CA MET A 469 5.34 -5.53 -7.75
C MET A 469 6.08 -5.36 -9.07
N THR A 470 5.57 -4.46 -9.92
CA THR A 470 6.19 -4.02 -11.16
C THR A 470 6.50 -2.53 -11.08
N ALA A 471 7.59 -2.09 -11.68
CA ALA A 471 7.95 -0.67 -11.74
C ALA A 471 8.72 -0.35 -13.03
N ASP A 472 8.45 0.81 -13.59
CA ASP A 472 9.26 1.36 -14.67
C ASP A 472 10.14 2.50 -14.12
N TRP A 473 11.30 2.74 -14.75
CA TRP A 473 12.13 3.89 -14.42
C TRP A 473 11.47 5.19 -14.88
N THR A 474 11.57 6.24 -14.08
CA THR A 474 10.98 7.54 -14.41
C THR A 474 11.85 8.30 -15.40
N ARG A 475 11.25 8.92 -16.44
CA ARG A 475 11.94 9.77 -17.41
C ARG A 475 12.06 11.18 -16.84
N ILE A 476 13.03 11.36 -15.93
CA ILE A 476 13.31 12.69 -15.37
C ILE A 476 13.85 13.58 -16.51
N PRO A 477 13.37 14.83 -16.64
CA PRO A 477 13.90 15.76 -17.63
C PRO A 477 15.42 15.95 -17.52
N TYR A 478 16.11 15.96 -18.65
CA TYR A 478 17.57 16.07 -18.68
C TYR A 478 18.09 17.32 -17.97
N GLU A 479 17.35 18.43 -18.03
CA GLU A 479 17.69 19.68 -17.35
C GLU A 479 17.70 19.53 -15.82
N VAL A 480 16.86 18.65 -15.28
CA VAL A 480 16.84 18.34 -13.84
C VAL A 480 18.03 17.45 -13.49
N LEU A 481 18.29 16.40 -14.29
CA LEU A 481 19.45 15.53 -14.10
C LEU A 481 20.77 16.30 -14.22
N ASP A 482 20.86 17.26 -15.12
CA ASP A 482 22.04 18.13 -15.29
C ASP A 482 22.26 18.95 -14.01
N ARG A 483 21.23 19.65 -13.51
CA ARG A 483 21.35 20.43 -12.25
C ARG A 483 21.73 19.56 -11.07
N VAL A 484 21.11 18.37 -10.94
CA VAL A 484 21.44 17.40 -9.89
C VAL A 484 22.91 17.02 -9.97
N SER A 485 23.39 16.65 -11.17
CA SER A 485 24.77 16.25 -11.41
C SER A 485 25.75 17.35 -11.06
N VAL A 486 25.53 18.57 -11.58
CA VAL A 486 26.39 19.75 -11.33
C VAL A 486 26.43 20.06 -9.82
N ARG A 487 25.28 20.08 -9.14
CA ARG A 487 25.24 20.36 -7.71
C ARG A 487 25.95 19.30 -6.89
N ILE A 488 25.68 18.02 -7.14
CA ILE A 488 26.30 16.94 -6.36
C ILE A 488 27.83 16.95 -6.51
N VAL A 489 28.36 17.12 -7.73
CA VAL A 489 29.82 17.13 -7.95
C VAL A 489 30.48 18.34 -7.29
N ASN A 490 29.79 19.48 -7.21
CA ASN A 490 30.36 20.71 -6.63
C ASN A 490 30.17 20.82 -5.11
N GLU A 491 29.07 20.28 -4.58
CA GLU A 491 28.67 20.47 -3.17
C GLU A 491 29.02 19.25 -2.29
N VAL A 492 29.17 18.05 -2.88
CA VAL A 492 29.38 16.81 -2.12
C VAL A 492 30.79 16.27 -2.36
N PRO A 493 31.62 16.14 -1.31
CA PRO A 493 32.95 15.58 -1.47
C PRO A 493 32.92 14.09 -1.83
N HIS A 494 34.01 13.63 -2.44
CA HIS A 494 34.24 12.22 -2.79
C HIS A 494 33.31 11.62 -3.86
N ILE A 495 32.63 12.46 -4.67
CA ILE A 495 31.85 12.05 -5.84
C ILE A 495 32.37 12.75 -7.08
N ASN A 496 32.77 12.00 -8.11
CA ASN A 496 33.20 12.54 -9.38
C ASN A 496 32.43 12.01 -10.59
N ARG A 497 31.45 11.13 -10.36
CA ARG A 497 30.63 10.55 -11.44
C ARG A 497 29.22 10.24 -10.96
N ILE A 498 28.24 10.58 -11.79
CA ILE A 498 26.84 10.29 -11.55
C ILE A 498 26.30 9.45 -12.71
N VAL A 499 25.53 8.42 -12.40
CA VAL A 499 24.83 7.57 -13.36
C VAL A 499 23.34 7.50 -13.00
N TYR A 500 22.50 7.27 -14.00
CA TYR A 500 21.06 7.10 -13.79
C TYR A 500 20.65 5.66 -14.14
N ASP A 501 20.00 4.96 -13.19
CA ASP A 501 19.54 3.59 -13.37
C ASP A 501 18.21 3.57 -14.14
N ILE A 502 18.27 3.04 -15.38
CA ILE A 502 17.15 2.96 -16.32
C ILE A 502 16.54 1.54 -16.41
N THR A 503 16.72 0.72 -15.37
CA THR A 503 16.26 -0.67 -15.38
C THR A 503 14.87 -0.78 -14.75
N SER A 504 13.96 -1.47 -15.42
CA SER A 504 12.61 -1.78 -14.91
C SER A 504 12.64 -2.89 -13.85
N LYS A 505 11.60 -2.98 -13.05
CA LYS A 505 11.31 -4.14 -12.18
C LYS A 505 10.13 -4.94 -12.75
N PRO A 506 10.27 -6.21 -13.09
CA PRO A 506 11.54 -6.95 -13.25
C PRO A 506 12.38 -6.45 -14.42
N PRO A 507 13.67 -6.83 -14.60
CA PRO A 507 14.43 -7.80 -13.81
C PRO A 507 15.07 -7.23 -12.54
N ALA A 508 15.26 -5.90 -12.44
CA ALA A 508 15.85 -5.31 -11.23
C ALA A 508 14.82 -5.20 -10.10
N THR A 509 15.31 -4.96 -8.88
CA THR A 509 14.50 -4.49 -7.75
C THR A 509 14.43 -2.96 -7.73
N ILE A 510 13.62 -2.37 -6.86
CA ILE A 510 13.59 -0.92 -6.68
C ILE A 510 14.83 -0.49 -5.91
N GLU A 511 15.05 -1.04 -4.70
CA GLU A 511 16.29 -0.84 -3.94
C GLU A 511 17.42 -1.67 -4.56
N TRP A 512 18.66 -1.27 -4.33
CA TRP A 512 19.84 -1.94 -4.89
C TRP A 512 20.39 -3.07 -3.98
N GLU A 513 20.13 -2.98 -2.66
CA GLU A 513 20.44 -4.03 -1.67
C GLU A 513 19.24 -4.44 -0.85
#